data_7e111ac414c084cff5f81a17924293d4
#
_entry.id   7e111ac414c084cff5f81a17924293d4
#
_cell.length_a   1.000
_cell.length_b   1.000
_cell.length_c   1.000
_cell.angle_alpha   90.00
_cell.angle_beta   90.00
_cell.angle_gamma   90.00
#
_symmetry.space_group_name_H-M   'P 1'
#
loop_
_entity.id
_entity.type
_entity.pdbx_description
1 polymer ?
#
loop_
_entity_poly.entity_id
_entity_poly.type
_entity_poly.pdbx_seq_one_letter_code
_entity_poly.pdbx_strand_id
1 'polypeptide(L)'
;MRTERQILFRGGMMMDIKAQAEKAEKLRKLHHGPRILALPNAWDAVSARILEEVGHPAIATSSAAVAFSLGYPDGQRISREEMLNAVDRITRAVRVPVTADLESGYGKTPEEIAEFTKAMVAAGAVGLNFEDVTGDDESTHVELGLQVKKIRAIRETSAALGVPVVINARTDVYLMPIGPEATRFERTVERLSAYRDAGADCLFAPGLCDREIIARLVKAVGAPLNILVSQGCPSLDELEKMGVARASAGSSAMRAAMGAFQRVAEDWLAHGSFDSLMKITVPYAELNRMMARPRS
;
A
#
# COMPACT_ATOMS: atom_id res chain seq x y z
N MET A 1 4.44 -35.99 -17.21
CA MET A 1 4.17 -34.68 -17.82
C MET A 1 4.61 -33.61 -16.82
N ARG A 2 5.76 -32.96 -17.03
CA ARG A 2 6.20 -31.82 -16.24
C ARG A 2 5.35 -30.64 -16.69
N THR A 3 4.46 -30.15 -15.83
CA THR A 3 3.78 -28.87 -16.03
C THR A 3 4.86 -27.78 -16.14
N GLU A 4 4.96 -27.16 -17.30
CA GLU A 4 5.74 -25.95 -17.53
C GLU A 4 5.20 -24.88 -16.54
N ARG A 5 5.90 -24.71 -15.42
CA ARG A 5 5.71 -23.52 -14.60
C ARG A 5 6.15 -22.34 -15.46
N GLN A 6 5.21 -21.47 -15.82
CA GLN A 6 5.52 -20.22 -16.50
C GLN A 6 6.59 -19.49 -15.67
N ILE A 7 7.79 -19.39 -16.23
CA ILE A 7 8.93 -18.73 -15.62
C ILE A 7 8.70 -17.24 -15.83
N LEU A 8 8.35 -16.53 -14.77
CA LEU A 8 8.28 -15.08 -14.80
C LEU A 8 9.70 -14.51 -14.64
N PHE A 9 10.09 -13.60 -15.53
CA PHE A 9 11.39 -12.92 -15.48
C PHE A 9 11.24 -11.55 -14.84
N ARG A 10 12.09 -11.26 -13.88
CA ARG A 10 12.20 -9.96 -13.21
C ARG A 10 13.55 -9.34 -13.60
N GLY A 11 13.55 -8.37 -14.52
CA GLY A 11 14.77 -7.66 -14.90
C GLY A 11 15.94 -8.58 -15.29
N GLY A 12 15.66 -9.69 -16.02
CA GLY A 12 16.67 -10.66 -16.46
C GLY A 12 17.02 -11.75 -15.43
N MET A 13 16.44 -11.74 -14.23
CA MET A 13 16.63 -12.79 -13.22
C MET A 13 15.38 -13.64 -13.05
N MET A 14 15.54 -14.96 -12.87
CA MET A 14 14.41 -15.86 -12.54
C MET A 14 13.80 -15.48 -11.20
N MET A 15 12.47 -15.40 -11.14
CA MET A 15 11.76 -15.18 -9.88
C MET A 15 11.79 -16.44 -9.02
N ASP A 16 12.13 -16.30 -7.76
CA ASP A 16 11.91 -17.35 -6.75
C ASP A 16 10.47 -17.29 -6.25
N ILE A 17 9.57 -18.01 -6.95
CA ILE A 17 8.14 -18.09 -6.63
C ILE A 17 7.92 -18.61 -5.20
N LYS A 18 8.75 -19.54 -4.73
CA LYS A 18 8.63 -20.10 -3.38
C LYS A 18 8.92 -19.03 -2.32
N ALA A 19 10.05 -18.34 -2.43
CA ALA A 19 10.40 -17.27 -1.50
C ALA A 19 9.35 -16.15 -1.50
N GLN A 20 8.77 -15.83 -2.67
CA GLN A 20 7.73 -14.82 -2.78
C GLN A 20 6.41 -15.30 -2.15
N ALA A 21 6.04 -16.56 -2.31
CA ALA A 21 4.87 -17.15 -1.63
C ALA A 21 5.05 -17.16 -0.11
N GLU A 22 6.25 -17.46 0.40
CA GLU A 22 6.58 -17.37 1.82
C GLU A 22 6.43 -15.94 2.36
N LYS A 23 6.86 -14.93 1.59
CA LYS A 23 6.66 -13.52 1.93
C LYS A 23 5.17 -13.14 1.94
N ALA A 24 4.37 -13.63 0.98
CA ALA A 24 2.92 -13.39 0.94
C ALA A 24 2.23 -13.98 2.18
N GLU A 25 2.58 -15.20 2.54
CA GLU A 25 2.04 -15.87 3.72
C GLU A 25 2.46 -15.17 5.03
N LYS A 26 3.73 -14.72 5.12
CA LYS A 26 4.19 -13.89 6.24
C LYS A 26 3.36 -12.62 6.37
N LEU A 27 3.12 -11.91 5.26
CA LEU A 27 2.31 -10.70 5.25
C LEU A 27 0.87 -10.98 5.70
N ARG A 28 0.26 -12.08 5.23
CA ARG A 28 -1.09 -12.50 5.64
C ARG A 28 -1.16 -12.74 7.15
N LYS A 29 -0.21 -13.48 7.72
CA LYS A 29 -0.16 -13.76 9.16
C LYS A 29 -0.04 -12.49 10.01
N LEU A 30 0.66 -11.47 9.53
CA LEU A 30 0.77 -10.20 10.24
C LEU A 30 -0.59 -9.48 10.41
N HIS A 31 -1.56 -9.70 9.51
CA HIS A 31 -2.92 -9.14 9.65
C HIS A 31 -3.78 -9.88 10.69
N HIS A 32 -3.34 -11.04 11.17
CA HIS A 32 -4.02 -11.86 12.17
C HIS A 32 -3.20 -12.01 13.46
N GLY A 33 -2.17 -11.20 13.63
CA GLY A 33 -1.34 -11.19 14.83
C GLY A 33 -2.06 -10.60 16.06
N PRO A 34 -1.47 -10.77 17.25
CA PRO A 34 -2.02 -10.20 18.48
C PRO A 34 -1.85 -8.69 18.59
N ARG A 35 -1.04 -8.09 17.73
CA ARG A 35 -0.76 -6.65 17.67
C ARG A 35 -1.17 -6.09 16.33
N ILE A 36 -1.62 -4.84 16.33
CA ILE A 36 -1.92 -4.10 15.11
C ILE A 36 -0.69 -4.01 14.21
N LEU A 37 -0.88 -4.28 12.91
CA LEU A 37 0.17 -4.13 11.91
C LEU A 37 0.32 -2.66 11.52
N ALA A 38 1.28 -1.97 12.14
CA ALA A 38 1.62 -0.59 11.77
C ALA A 38 2.56 -0.56 10.56
N LEU A 39 2.10 0.01 9.45
CA LEU A 39 2.83 0.11 8.19
C LEU A 39 2.98 1.57 7.76
N PRO A 40 4.03 2.28 8.18
CA PRO A 40 4.43 3.51 7.51
C PRO A 40 4.79 3.19 6.05
N ASN A 41 4.47 4.15 5.15
CA ASN A 41 4.56 3.89 3.73
C ASN A 41 5.89 4.40 3.16
N ALA A 42 6.55 3.56 2.37
CA ALA A 42 7.72 3.90 1.56
C ALA A 42 7.29 4.46 0.19
N TRP A 43 8.17 5.23 -0.43
CA TRP A 43 7.98 5.79 -1.78
C TRP A 43 9.17 5.55 -2.71
N ASP A 44 10.31 5.12 -2.14
CA ASP A 44 11.53 4.78 -2.85
C ASP A 44 12.34 3.70 -2.12
N ALA A 45 13.46 3.31 -2.70
CA ALA A 45 14.34 2.31 -2.13
C ALA A 45 14.98 2.74 -0.80
N VAL A 46 15.23 4.06 -0.62
CA VAL A 46 15.89 4.58 0.59
C VAL A 46 14.90 4.56 1.76
N SER A 47 13.69 5.08 1.56
CA SER A 47 12.63 5.05 2.58
C SER A 47 12.28 3.63 2.99
N ALA A 48 12.20 2.68 2.03
CA ALA A 48 11.95 1.28 2.32
C ALA A 48 13.09 0.65 3.17
N ARG A 49 14.35 0.94 2.85
CA ARG A 49 15.51 0.49 3.63
C ARG A 49 15.50 1.03 5.06
N ILE A 50 15.17 2.31 5.23
CA ILE A 50 15.05 2.93 6.56
C ILE A 50 14.00 2.20 7.38
N LEU A 51 12.82 1.91 6.81
CA LEU A 51 11.75 1.20 7.51
C LEU A 51 12.17 -0.23 7.90
N GLU A 52 12.84 -0.95 7.01
CA GLU A 52 13.38 -2.28 7.32
C GLU A 52 14.45 -2.24 8.41
N GLU A 53 15.35 -1.25 8.39
CA GLU A 53 16.43 -1.08 9.38
C GLU A 53 15.88 -0.74 10.77
N VAL A 54 14.80 0.04 10.84
CA VAL A 54 14.07 0.35 12.08
C VAL A 54 13.34 -0.89 12.63
N GLY A 55 13.11 -1.92 11.79
CA GLY A 55 12.55 -3.20 12.24
C GLY A 55 11.10 -3.44 11.84
N HIS A 56 10.56 -2.68 10.88
CA HIS A 56 9.20 -2.96 10.39
C HIS A 56 9.14 -4.35 9.73
N PRO A 57 8.17 -5.20 10.10
CA PRO A 57 8.10 -6.59 9.64
C PRO A 57 7.61 -6.73 8.19
N ALA A 58 7.07 -5.66 7.62
CA ALA A 58 6.64 -5.52 6.23
C ALA A 58 6.69 -4.05 5.82
N ILE A 59 6.71 -3.78 4.52
CA ILE A 59 6.70 -2.42 3.95
C ILE A 59 5.40 -2.25 3.15
N ALA A 60 4.70 -1.14 3.37
CA ALA A 60 3.67 -0.65 2.46
C ALA A 60 4.25 0.46 1.57
N THR A 61 3.78 0.60 0.32
CA THR A 61 4.06 1.81 -0.47
C THR A 61 2.88 2.79 -0.41
N SER A 62 3.08 3.99 -0.94
CA SER A 62 2.02 4.97 -1.17
C SER A 62 2.09 5.43 -2.62
N SER A 63 1.00 5.26 -3.37
CA SER A 63 0.87 5.71 -4.76
C SER A 63 1.10 7.21 -4.88
N ALA A 64 0.45 8.02 -4.04
CA ALA A 64 0.63 9.46 -3.97
C ALA A 64 2.10 9.87 -3.73
N ALA A 65 2.77 9.22 -2.77
CA ALA A 65 4.16 9.54 -2.44
C ALA A 65 5.11 9.11 -3.58
N VAL A 66 4.86 7.98 -4.25
CA VAL A 66 5.59 7.58 -5.45
C VAL A 66 5.38 8.60 -6.57
N ALA A 67 4.12 8.99 -6.85
CA ALA A 67 3.79 9.99 -7.86
C ALA A 67 4.51 11.31 -7.59
N PHE A 68 4.44 11.84 -6.37
CA PHE A 68 5.12 13.09 -5.98
C PHE A 68 6.64 13.01 -6.17
N SER A 69 7.27 11.87 -5.86
CA SER A 69 8.72 11.68 -6.04
C SER A 69 9.16 11.68 -7.50
N LEU A 70 8.23 11.38 -8.41
CA LEU A 70 8.43 11.38 -9.86
C LEU A 70 7.94 12.68 -10.53
N GLY A 71 7.40 13.65 -9.75
CA GLY A 71 6.95 14.95 -10.25
C GLY A 71 5.51 14.96 -10.78
N TYR A 72 4.71 13.96 -10.43
CA TYR A 72 3.29 13.86 -10.82
C TYR A 72 2.37 14.15 -9.63
N PRO A 73 1.16 14.67 -9.86
CA PRO A 73 0.12 14.69 -8.83
C PRO A 73 -0.41 13.29 -8.56
N ASP A 74 -1.14 13.12 -7.45
CA ASP A 74 -1.87 11.91 -7.10
C ASP A 74 -3.03 11.62 -8.07
N GLY A 75 -3.65 10.43 -8.00
CA GLY A 75 -4.82 10.05 -8.78
C GLY A 75 -4.49 9.39 -10.11
N GLN A 76 -3.61 8.41 -10.11
CA GLN A 76 -3.26 7.56 -11.26
C GLN A 76 -2.73 8.35 -12.48
N ARG A 77 -1.93 9.42 -12.22
CA ARG A 77 -1.34 10.27 -13.27
C ARG A 77 -0.01 9.76 -13.79
N ILE A 78 0.70 8.93 -13.03
CA ILE A 78 1.88 8.21 -13.54
C ILE A 78 1.43 6.99 -14.34
N SER A 79 2.28 6.56 -15.27
CA SER A 79 2.00 5.37 -16.06
C SER A 79 2.10 4.09 -15.21
N ARG A 80 1.37 3.06 -15.64
CA ARG A 80 1.47 1.70 -15.09
C ARG A 80 2.94 1.23 -14.99
N GLU A 81 3.73 1.54 -16.01
CA GLU A 81 5.13 1.12 -16.10
C GLU A 81 6.00 1.84 -15.05
N GLU A 82 5.84 3.14 -14.89
CA GLU A 82 6.57 3.92 -13.87
C GLU A 82 6.24 3.45 -12.46
N MET A 83 4.95 3.19 -12.15
CA MET A 83 4.52 2.64 -10.88
C MET A 83 5.16 1.27 -10.61
N LEU A 84 5.11 0.35 -11.57
CA LEU A 84 5.69 -0.99 -11.42
C LEU A 84 7.23 -0.93 -11.30
N ASN A 85 7.89 -0.01 -11.99
CA ASN A 85 9.33 0.22 -11.86
C ASN A 85 9.69 0.74 -10.45
N ALA A 86 8.90 1.64 -9.88
CA ALA A 86 9.09 2.09 -8.49
C ALA A 86 8.92 0.94 -7.50
N VAL A 87 7.87 0.13 -7.66
CA VAL A 87 7.63 -1.07 -6.85
C VAL A 87 8.79 -2.06 -6.96
N ASP A 88 9.29 -2.36 -8.17
CA ASP A 88 10.43 -3.26 -8.38
C ASP A 88 11.68 -2.76 -7.65
N ARG A 89 11.99 -1.46 -7.72
CA ARG A 89 13.12 -0.85 -6.99
C ARG A 89 12.98 -1.01 -5.48
N ILE A 90 11.78 -0.79 -4.94
CA ILE A 90 11.47 -0.93 -3.51
C ILE A 90 11.60 -2.39 -3.09
N THR A 91 10.98 -3.33 -3.80
CA THR A 91 10.99 -4.75 -3.45
C THR A 91 12.37 -5.38 -3.52
N ARG A 92 13.25 -4.93 -4.43
CA ARG A 92 14.66 -5.35 -4.49
C ARG A 92 15.50 -4.74 -3.39
N ALA A 93 15.08 -3.64 -2.81
CA ALA A 93 15.84 -2.99 -1.75
C ALA A 93 15.68 -3.69 -0.39
N VAL A 94 14.62 -4.45 -0.15
CA VAL A 94 14.27 -5.01 1.16
C VAL A 94 14.04 -6.52 1.11
N ARG A 95 14.24 -7.19 2.25
CA ARG A 95 14.00 -8.63 2.42
C ARG A 95 12.62 -8.93 2.96
N VAL A 96 12.02 -7.99 3.71
CA VAL A 96 10.68 -8.12 4.26
C VAL A 96 9.61 -8.08 3.15
N PRO A 97 8.39 -8.59 3.40
CA PRO A 97 7.29 -8.48 2.45
C PRO A 97 6.97 -7.04 2.08
N VAL A 98 6.63 -6.79 0.81
CA VAL A 98 6.16 -5.49 0.33
C VAL A 98 4.72 -5.61 -0.16
N THR A 99 3.83 -4.75 0.35
CA THR A 99 2.48 -4.52 -0.16
C THR A 99 2.46 -3.18 -0.88
N ALA A 100 2.08 -3.19 -2.16
CA ALA A 100 2.12 -2.00 -3.00
C ALA A 100 0.76 -1.29 -3.03
N ASP A 101 0.77 0.03 -2.96
CA ASP A 101 -0.40 0.86 -3.22
C ASP A 101 -0.48 1.09 -4.73
N LEU A 102 -1.48 0.48 -5.37
CA LEU A 102 -1.58 0.37 -6.83
C LEU A 102 -2.86 0.99 -7.38
N GLU A 103 -3.47 1.86 -6.58
CA GLU A 103 -4.68 2.59 -6.95
C GLU A 103 -5.77 1.63 -7.45
N SER A 104 -6.45 1.91 -8.56
CA SER A 104 -7.47 1.04 -9.14
C SER A 104 -6.91 -0.07 -10.06
N GLY A 105 -5.58 -0.28 -10.08
CA GLY A 105 -4.92 -1.39 -10.79
C GLY A 105 -4.65 -1.13 -12.27
N TYR A 106 -4.76 0.10 -12.75
CA TYR A 106 -4.43 0.50 -14.14
C TYR A 106 -5.17 -0.32 -15.20
N GLY A 107 -6.38 -0.82 -14.88
CA GLY A 107 -7.20 -1.62 -15.79
C GLY A 107 -8.69 -1.41 -15.56
N LYS A 108 -9.48 -1.47 -16.64
CA LYS A 108 -10.93 -1.26 -16.64
C LYS A 108 -11.70 -2.57 -16.50
N THR A 109 -11.13 -3.68 -17.03
CA THR A 109 -11.78 -4.99 -17.03
C THR A 109 -11.07 -5.99 -16.10
N PRO A 110 -11.73 -7.07 -15.68
CA PRO A 110 -11.10 -8.14 -14.89
C PRO A 110 -9.87 -8.76 -15.58
N GLU A 111 -9.88 -8.87 -16.92
CA GLU A 111 -8.79 -9.43 -17.73
C GLU A 111 -7.56 -8.50 -17.69
N GLU A 112 -7.76 -7.18 -17.80
CA GLU A 112 -6.69 -6.20 -17.67
C GLU A 112 -6.09 -6.20 -16.26
N ILE A 113 -6.92 -6.37 -15.23
CA ILE A 113 -6.49 -6.50 -13.84
C ILE A 113 -5.72 -7.82 -13.62
N ALA A 114 -6.11 -8.91 -14.26
CA ALA A 114 -5.35 -10.16 -14.24
C ALA A 114 -3.94 -9.96 -14.81
N GLU A 115 -3.81 -9.30 -15.98
CA GLU A 115 -2.50 -8.98 -16.57
C GLU A 115 -1.68 -8.02 -15.70
N PHE A 116 -2.33 -7.05 -15.07
CA PHE A 116 -1.66 -6.17 -14.13
C PHE A 116 -1.15 -6.93 -12.89
N THR A 117 -1.93 -7.88 -12.38
CA THR A 117 -1.55 -8.73 -11.24
C THR A 117 -0.29 -9.55 -11.54
N LYS A 118 -0.17 -10.10 -12.76
CA LYS A 118 1.06 -10.80 -13.20
C LYS A 118 2.27 -9.87 -13.15
N ALA A 119 2.13 -8.65 -13.67
CA ALA A 119 3.21 -7.67 -13.70
C ALA A 119 3.60 -7.20 -12.28
N MET A 120 2.63 -7.00 -11.37
CA MET A 120 2.85 -6.67 -9.97
C MET A 120 3.63 -7.77 -9.24
N VAL A 121 3.23 -9.03 -9.43
CA VAL A 121 3.95 -10.19 -8.86
C VAL A 121 5.36 -10.25 -9.45
N ALA A 122 5.53 -10.00 -10.75
CA ALA A 122 6.85 -9.91 -11.38
C ALA A 122 7.70 -8.77 -10.81
N ALA A 123 7.11 -7.64 -10.41
CA ALA A 123 7.80 -6.56 -9.68
C ALA A 123 8.12 -6.91 -8.22
N GLY A 124 7.74 -8.09 -7.73
CA GLY A 124 8.08 -8.63 -6.41
C GLY A 124 7.16 -8.22 -5.27
N ALA A 125 6.08 -7.51 -5.51
CA ALA A 125 5.08 -7.25 -4.50
C ALA A 125 4.30 -8.53 -4.13
N VAL A 126 3.99 -8.68 -2.85
CA VAL A 126 3.24 -9.83 -2.32
C VAL A 126 1.93 -9.42 -1.66
N GLY A 127 1.55 -8.17 -1.81
CA GLY A 127 0.27 -7.62 -1.44
C GLY A 127 0.01 -6.33 -2.20
N LEU A 128 -1.24 -5.89 -2.19
CA LEU A 128 -1.63 -4.62 -2.81
C LEU A 128 -2.77 -3.94 -2.05
N ASN A 129 -2.81 -2.60 -2.13
CA ASN A 129 -4.06 -1.86 -2.00
C ASN A 129 -4.73 -1.84 -3.37
N PHE A 130 -6.06 -2.02 -3.38
CA PHE A 130 -6.86 -2.00 -4.59
C PHE A 130 -8.17 -1.24 -4.33
N GLU A 131 -8.31 -0.06 -4.92
CA GLU A 131 -9.39 0.89 -4.63
C GLU A 131 -10.49 0.90 -5.69
N ASP A 132 -11.61 1.51 -5.34
CA ASP A 132 -12.84 1.55 -6.13
C ASP A 132 -13.15 2.92 -6.75
N VAL A 133 -12.17 3.82 -6.78
CA VAL A 133 -12.21 5.06 -7.55
C VAL A 133 -11.10 5.02 -8.59
N THR A 134 -11.37 5.45 -9.82
CA THR A 134 -10.40 5.42 -10.91
C THR A 134 -9.85 6.80 -11.19
N GLY A 135 -8.61 6.89 -11.68
CA GLY A 135 -8.01 8.16 -12.09
C GLY A 135 -8.70 8.83 -13.29
N ASP A 136 -9.53 8.09 -14.03
CA ASP A 136 -10.32 8.63 -15.15
C ASP A 136 -11.57 9.37 -14.67
N ASP A 137 -12.18 8.93 -13.56
CA ASP A 137 -13.38 9.52 -12.97
C ASP A 137 -13.35 9.38 -11.44
N GLU A 138 -12.94 10.45 -10.77
CA GLU A 138 -12.92 10.55 -9.32
C GLU A 138 -14.28 10.96 -8.72
N SER A 139 -15.30 11.14 -9.56
CA SER A 139 -16.65 11.55 -9.13
C SER A 139 -17.57 10.38 -8.79
N THR A 140 -17.20 9.15 -9.18
CA THR A 140 -17.99 7.95 -8.97
C THR A 140 -17.14 6.77 -8.49
N HIS A 141 -17.77 5.88 -7.71
CA HIS A 141 -17.17 4.58 -7.43
C HIS A 141 -17.38 3.63 -8.61
N VAL A 142 -16.41 2.76 -8.87
CA VAL A 142 -16.61 1.61 -9.75
C VAL A 142 -17.84 0.82 -9.31
N GLU A 143 -18.65 0.38 -10.28
CA GLU A 143 -19.84 -0.43 -10.00
C GLU A 143 -19.45 -1.66 -9.16
N LEU A 144 -20.24 -1.96 -8.12
CA LEU A 144 -19.90 -2.96 -7.09
C LEU A 144 -19.62 -4.35 -7.68
N GLY A 145 -20.47 -4.82 -8.59
CA GLY A 145 -20.31 -6.14 -9.22
C GLY A 145 -19.07 -6.20 -10.11
N LEU A 146 -18.69 -5.10 -10.76
CA LEU A 146 -17.43 -5.02 -11.52
C LEU A 146 -16.22 -5.04 -10.59
N GLN A 147 -16.25 -4.29 -9.48
CA GLN A 147 -15.15 -4.30 -8.50
C GLN A 147 -14.96 -5.69 -7.88
N VAL A 148 -16.04 -6.39 -7.55
CA VAL A 148 -16.02 -7.78 -7.09
C VAL A 148 -15.35 -8.70 -8.12
N LYS A 149 -15.68 -8.57 -9.41
CA LYS A 149 -15.05 -9.36 -10.49
C LYS A 149 -13.56 -9.06 -10.60
N LYS A 150 -13.15 -7.80 -10.49
CA LYS A 150 -11.73 -7.39 -10.49
C LYS A 150 -10.97 -8.00 -9.31
N ILE A 151 -11.52 -7.97 -8.09
CA ILE A 151 -10.90 -8.57 -6.89
C ILE A 151 -10.74 -10.09 -7.07
N ARG A 152 -11.76 -10.77 -7.60
CA ARG A 152 -11.66 -12.21 -7.93
C ARG A 152 -10.57 -12.49 -8.95
N ALA A 153 -10.45 -11.67 -10.00
CA ALA A 153 -9.39 -11.81 -11.00
C ALA A 153 -7.98 -11.69 -10.38
N ILE A 154 -7.77 -10.77 -9.42
CA ILE A 154 -6.52 -10.68 -8.66
C ILE A 154 -6.27 -11.98 -7.89
N ARG A 155 -7.27 -12.46 -7.17
CA ARG A 155 -7.17 -13.68 -6.34
C ARG A 155 -6.84 -14.90 -7.17
N GLU A 156 -7.58 -15.15 -8.24
CA GLU A 156 -7.40 -16.29 -9.12
C GLU A 156 -6.05 -16.27 -9.84
N THR A 157 -5.68 -15.10 -10.38
CA THR A 157 -4.41 -14.93 -11.10
C THR A 157 -3.22 -15.15 -10.16
N SER A 158 -3.23 -14.55 -8.97
CA SER A 158 -2.13 -14.68 -8.01
C SER A 158 -2.00 -16.11 -7.49
N ALA A 159 -3.11 -16.81 -7.28
CA ALA A 159 -3.10 -18.22 -6.90
C ALA A 159 -2.54 -19.11 -8.02
N ALA A 160 -2.94 -18.88 -9.28
CA ALA A 160 -2.42 -19.60 -10.44
C ALA A 160 -0.91 -19.41 -10.63
N LEU A 161 -0.37 -18.23 -10.28
CA LEU A 161 1.07 -17.96 -10.28
C LEU A 161 1.83 -18.65 -9.12
N GLY A 162 1.11 -19.21 -8.14
CA GLY A 162 1.71 -19.79 -6.93
C GLY A 162 2.17 -18.75 -5.90
N VAL A 163 1.77 -17.49 -6.04
CA VAL A 163 2.04 -16.39 -5.09
C VAL A 163 0.71 -15.81 -4.65
N PRO A 164 0.04 -16.36 -3.62
CA PRO A 164 -1.27 -15.90 -3.17
C PRO A 164 -1.15 -14.56 -2.44
N VAL A 165 -1.14 -13.47 -3.20
CA VAL A 165 -0.93 -12.10 -2.67
C VAL A 165 -1.99 -11.70 -1.64
N VAL A 166 -1.63 -10.79 -0.75
CA VAL A 166 -2.55 -10.17 0.22
C VAL A 166 -3.29 -9.01 -0.44
N ILE A 167 -4.60 -9.10 -0.55
CA ILE A 167 -5.46 -8.07 -1.12
C ILE A 167 -6.01 -7.21 0.01
N ASN A 168 -5.60 -5.94 0.09
CA ASN A 168 -6.17 -4.91 0.94
C ASN A 168 -7.16 -4.09 0.10
N ALA A 169 -8.41 -4.54 0.07
CA ALA A 169 -9.43 -3.93 -0.78
C ALA A 169 -9.97 -2.64 -0.15
N ARG A 170 -9.84 -1.54 -0.90
CA ARG A 170 -10.13 -0.17 -0.45
C ARG A 170 -11.46 0.31 -1.05
N THR A 171 -12.24 0.99 -0.20
CA THR A 171 -13.36 1.81 -0.67
C THR A 171 -13.17 3.24 -0.20
N ASP A 172 -13.34 4.19 -1.13
CA ASP A 172 -13.12 5.61 -0.87
C ASP A 172 -14.37 6.37 -0.41
N VAL A 173 -15.38 5.67 0.04
CA VAL A 173 -16.64 6.25 0.53
C VAL A 173 -16.45 7.32 1.62
N TYR A 174 -15.42 7.18 2.48
CA TYR A 174 -15.09 8.18 3.51
C TYR A 174 -14.07 9.21 3.05
N LEU A 175 -13.21 8.88 2.09
CA LEU A 175 -12.17 9.78 1.59
C LEU A 175 -12.72 10.78 0.57
N MET A 176 -13.60 10.31 -0.31
CA MET A 176 -14.18 11.10 -1.40
C MET A 176 -15.63 11.50 -1.09
N PRO A 177 -16.06 12.72 -1.42
CA PRO A 177 -17.44 13.18 -1.17
C PRO A 177 -18.44 12.62 -2.19
N ILE A 178 -18.40 11.30 -2.43
CA ILE A 178 -19.26 10.61 -3.40
C ILE A 178 -20.51 10.07 -2.71
N GLY A 179 -21.68 10.50 -3.18
CA GLY A 179 -22.99 10.08 -2.68
C GLY A 179 -23.38 10.65 -1.31
N PRO A 180 -24.59 10.34 -0.80
CA PRO A 180 -25.14 10.95 0.40
C PRO A 180 -24.35 10.60 1.67
N GLU A 181 -24.11 11.59 2.52
CA GLU A 181 -23.42 11.39 3.80
C GLU A 181 -24.20 10.48 4.75
N ALA A 182 -25.53 10.61 4.79
CA ALA A 182 -26.41 9.84 5.66
C ALA A 182 -26.33 8.31 5.43
N THR A 183 -25.92 7.87 4.24
CA THR A 183 -25.79 6.44 3.90
C THR A 183 -24.33 5.99 3.79
N ARG A 184 -23.38 6.82 4.23
CA ARG A 184 -21.95 6.56 4.07
C ARG A 184 -21.50 5.27 4.78
N PHE A 185 -21.97 5.04 5.99
CA PHE A 185 -21.66 3.84 6.76
C PHE A 185 -22.16 2.57 6.09
N GLU A 186 -23.45 2.55 5.73
CA GLU A 186 -24.11 1.39 5.11
C GLU A 186 -23.44 1.05 3.76
N ARG A 187 -23.16 2.05 2.93
CA ARG A 187 -22.44 1.86 1.66
C ARG A 187 -21.03 1.31 1.86
N THR A 188 -20.33 1.77 2.91
CA THR A 188 -19.00 1.25 3.25
C THR A 188 -19.09 -0.21 3.67
N VAL A 189 -20.03 -0.57 4.54
CA VAL A 189 -20.24 -1.96 4.98
C VAL A 189 -20.61 -2.86 3.80
N GLU A 190 -21.51 -2.42 2.92
CA GLU A 190 -21.93 -3.16 1.73
C GLU A 190 -20.72 -3.48 0.83
N ARG A 191 -19.94 -2.45 0.48
CA ARG A 191 -18.78 -2.60 -0.41
C ARG A 191 -17.70 -3.48 0.20
N LEU A 192 -17.29 -3.18 1.43
CA LEU A 192 -16.24 -3.94 2.10
C LEU A 192 -16.63 -5.41 2.34
N SER A 193 -17.91 -5.68 2.68
CA SER A 193 -18.41 -7.05 2.82
C SER A 193 -18.35 -7.80 1.48
N ALA A 194 -18.75 -7.16 0.39
CA ALA A 194 -18.67 -7.75 -0.94
C ALA A 194 -17.21 -8.02 -1.36
N TYR A 195 -16.28 -7.14 -0.98
CA TYR A 195 -14.84 -7.32 -1.25
C TYR A 195 -14.25 -8.48 -0.45
N ARG A 196 -14.61 -8.61 0.85
CA ARG A 196 -14.28 -9.78 1.66
C ARG A 196 -14.74 -11.08 1.00
N ASP A 197 -16.01 -11.12 0.58
CA ASP A 197 -16.64 -12.29 -0.03
C ASP A 197 -16.06 -12.59 -1.43
N ALA A 198 -15.45 -11.59 -2.07
CA ALA A 198 -14.68 -11.75 -3.31
C ALA A 198 -13.24 -12.27 -3.08
N GLY A 199 -12.78 -12.37 -1.82
CA GLY A 199 -11.49 -12.91 -1.46
C GLY A 199 -10.44 -11.87 -1.02
N ALA A 200 -10.84 -10.66 -0.62
CA ALA A 200 -9.94 -9.73 0.03
C ALA A 200 -9.49 -10.26 1.40
N ASP A 201 -8.20 -10.09 1.73
CA ASP A 201 -7.61 -10.50 3.01
C ASP A 201 -7.74 -9.43 4.08
N CYS A 202 -7.77 -8.17 3.67
CA CYS A 202 -7.90 -6.99 4.50
C CYS A 202 -8.82 -5.99 3.80
N LEU A 203 -9.53 -5.19 4.57
CA LEU A 203 -10.47 -4.18 4.09
C LEU A 203 -9.96 -2.80 4.47
N PHE A 204 -10.17 -1.80 3.61
CA PHE A 204 -9.59 -0.49 3.83
C PHE A 204 -10.60 0.63 3.60
N ALA A 205 -10.79 1.47 4.61
CA ALA A 205 -11.65 2.66 4.58
C ALA A 205 -10.83 3.91 4.95
N PRO A 206 -10.05 4.51 4.00
CA PRO A 206 -9.32 5.75 4.26
C PRO A 206 -10.30 6.91 4.52
N GLY A 207 -9.81 7.95 5.22
CA GLY A 207 -10.62 9.12 5.59
C GLY A 207 -11.47 8.94 6.84
N LEU A 208 -11.56 7.72 7.38
CA LEU A 208 -12.31 7.43 8.60
C LEU A 208 -11.40 7.53 9.83
N CYS A 209 -11.72 8.47 10.74
CA CYS A 209 -11.02 8.68 12.03
C CYS A 209 -11.95 8.68 13.24
N ASP A 210 -13.27 8.67 13.04
CA ASP A 210 -14.24 8.61 14.13
C ASP A 210 -14.19 7.28 14.86
N ARG A 211 -14.00 7.32 16.19
CA ARG A 211 -13.81 6.13 17.05
C ARG A 211 -15.01 5.20 17.05
N GLU A 212 -16.21 5.77 17.14
CA GLU A 212 -17.44 4.97 17.23
C GLU A 212 -17.72 4.29 15.91
N ILE A 213 -17.51 5.01 14.81
CA ILE A 213 -17.70 4.49 13.46
C ILE A 213 -16.66 3.40 13.16
N ILE A 214 -15.38 3.59 13.53
CA ILE A 214 -14.34 2.56 13.38
C ILE A 214 -14.73 1.29 14.14
N ALA A 215 -15.10 1.40 15.42
CA ALA A 215 -15.48 0.25 16.24
C ALA A 215 -16.71 -0.48 15.70
N ARG A 216 -17.70 0.26 15.17
CA ARG A 216 -18.86 -0.31 14.50
C ARG A 216 -18.50 -1.01 13.19
N LEU A 217 -17.60 -0.39 12.39
CA LEU A 217 -17.18 -0.93 11.11
C LEU A 217 -16.41 -2.25 11.29
N VAL A 218 -15.46 -2.32 12.24
CA VAL A 218 -14.74 -3.57 12.59
C VAL A 218 -15.73 -4.72 12.85
N LYS A 219 -16.77 -4.47 13.65
CA LYS A 219 -17.79 -5.48 13.97
C LYS A 219 -18.63 -5.85 12.75
N ALA A 220 -19.02 -4.86 11.95
CA ALA A 220 -19.91 -5.07 10.82
C ALA A 220 -19.26 -5.86 9.68
N VAL A 221 -17.97 -5.61 9.39
CA VAL A 221 -17.29 -6.27 8.26
C VAL A 221 -16.73 -7.65 8.61
N GLY A 222 -16.44 -7.93 9.88
CA GLY A 222 -16.00 -9.25 10.36
C GLY A 222 -14.73 -9.79 9.68
N ALA A 223 -13.81 -8.89 9.29
CA ALA A 223 -12.55 -9.21 8.65
C ALA A 223 -11.47 -8.18 9.07
N PRO A 224 -10.17 -8.45 8.86
CA PRO A 224 -9.12 -7.48 9.12
C PRO A 224 -9.42 -6.14 8.46
N LEU A 225 -9.38 -5.05 9.26
CA LEU A 225 -9.61 -3.68 8.79
C LEU A 225 -8.33 -2.88 8.86
N ASN A 226 -8.03 -2.15 7.79
CA ASN A 226 -6.99 -1.13 7.72
C ASN A 226 -7.58 0.27 7.89
N ILE A 227 -6.93 1.10 8.69
CA ILE A 227 -7.24 2.54 8.84
C ILE A 227 -6.05 3.35 8.34
N LEU A 228 -6.33 4.39 7.55
CA LEU A 228 -5.34 5.41 7.19
C LEU A 228 -5.23 6.40 8.35
N VAL A 229 -4.10 6.39 9.06
CA VAL A 229 -3.90 7.31 10.17
C VAL A 229 -3.60 8.72 9.66
N SER A 230 -4.28 9.69 10.24
CA SER A 230 -4.13 11.10 9.97
C SER A 230 -4.36 11.91 11.25
N GLN A 231 -4.26 13.23 11.14
CA GLN A 231 -4.56 14.11 12.28
C GLN A 231 -6.00 13.89 12.76
N GLY A 232 -6.16 13.70 14.06
CA GLY A 232 -7.46 13.43 14.71
C GLY A 232 -7.85 11.95 14.77
N CYS A 233 -7.13 11.04 14.14
CA CYS A 233 -7.35 9.61 14.30
C CYS A 233 -6.93 9.12 15.71
N PRO A 234 -7.55 8.04 16.19
CA PRO A 234 -7.11 7.36 17.41
C PRO A 234 -5.66 6.89 17.31
N SER A 235 -4.98 6.80 18.45
CA SER A 235 -3.63 6.22 18.54
C SER A 235 -3.62 4.74 18.13
N LEU A 236 -2.43 4.20 17.81
CA LEU A 236 -2.29 2.78 17.46
C LEU A 236 -2.83 1.85 18.54
N ASP A 237 -2.58 2.16 19.83
CA ASP A 237 -3.08 1.38 20.95
C ASP A 237 -4.61 1.40 21.05
N GLU A 238 -5.23 2.52 20.72
CA GLU A 238 -6.69 2.64 20.69
C GLU A 238 -7.30 1.91 19.50
N LEU A 239 -6.67 2.01 18.31
CA LEU A 239 -7.07 1.26 17.11
C LEU A 239 -6.96 -0.25 17.36
N GLU A 240 -5.89 -0.71 18.01
CA GLU A 240 -5.70 -2.12 18.38
C GLU A 240 -6.82 -2.61 19.31
N LYS A 241 -7.14 -1.82 20.36
CA LYS A 241 -8.24 -2.14 21.29
C LYS A 241 -9.61 -2.18 20.62
N MET A 242 -9.82 -1.43 19.55
CA MET A 242 -11.04 -1.48 18.73
C MET A 242 -11.08 -2.68 17.77
N GLY A 243 -9.98 -3.44 17.63
CA GLY A 243 -9.88 -4.59 16.75
C GLY A 243 -9.44 -4.24 15.32
N VAL A 244 -8.86 -3.07 15.10
CA VAL A 244 -8.24 -2.71 13.82
C VAL A 244 -6.99 -3.56 13.63
N ALA A 245 -6.88 -4.22 12.49
CA ALA A 245 -5.79 -5.15 12.21
C ALA A 245 -4.55 -4.48 11.58
N ARG A 246 -4.75 -3.39 10.84
CA ARG A 246 -3.70 -2.67 10.14
C ARG A 246 -3.90 -1.15 10.26
N ALA A 247 -2.80 -0.42 10.40
CA ALA A 247 -2.76 1.03 10.29
C ALA A 247 -1.68 1.43 9.29
N SER A 248 -2.00 2.30 8.36
CA SER A 248 -1.08 2.82 7.34
C SER A 248 -1.08 4.34 7.34
N ALA A 249 0.03 4.96 6.89
CA ALA A 249 0.22 6.41 6.94
C ALA A 249 0.06 7.10 5.56
N GLY A 250 -0.10 6.33 4.47
CA GLY A 250 -0.18 6.89 3.12
C GLY A 250 1.02 7.78 2.77
N SER A 251 0.78 8.93 2.16
CA SER A 251 1.84 9.88 1.80
C SER A 251 2.40 10.69 2.99
N SER A 252 1.86 10.53 4.21
CA SER A 252 2.22 11.38 5.35
C SER A 252 3.70 11.29 5.72
N ALA A 253 4.32 10.11 5.61
CA ALA A 253 5.75 9.93 5.89
C ALA A 253 6.62 10.74 4.91
N MET A 254 6.34 10.67 3.61
CA MET A 254 7.02 11.49 2.61
C MET A 254 6.77 12.98 2.84
N ARG A 255 5.52 13.37 3.07
CA ARG A 255 5.16 14.78 3.32
C ARG A 255 5.87 15.35 4.55
N ALA A 256 6.07 14.54 5.60
CA ALA A 256 6.85 14.93 6.77
C ALA A 256 8.33 15.16 6.40
N ALA A 257 8.93 14.28 5.60
CA ALA A 257 10.30 14.44 5.09
C ALA A 257 10.44 15.69 4.21
N MET A 258 9.48 15.93 3.31
CA MET A 258 9.46 17.13 2.45
C MET A 258 9.26 18.41 3.26
N GLY A 259 8.41 18.41 4.28
CA GLY A 259 8.24 19.54 5.18
C GLY A 259 9.50 19.85 5.99
N ALA A 260 10.27 18.84 6.38
CA ALA A 260 11.57 19.05 7.01
C ALA A 260 12.57 19.66 6.00
N PHE A 261 12.62 19.14 4.78
CA PHE A 261 13.48 19.67 3.72
C PHE A 261 13.11 21.11 3.34
N GLN A 262 11.81 21.41 3.23
CA GLN A 262 11.34 22.79 2.95
C GLN A 262 11.85 23.77 4.00
N ARG A 263 11.70 23.48 5.30
CA ARG A 263 12.21 24.35 6.38
C ARG A 263 13.71 24.58 6.29
N VAL A 264 14.48 23.54 5.95
CA VAL A 264 15.93 23.68 5.74
C VAL A 264 16.23 24.61 4.56
N ALA A 265 15.51 24.48 3.45
CA ALA A 265 15.69 25.32 2.27
C ALA A 265 15.32 26.80 2.56
N GLU A 266 14.23 27.02 3.29
CA GLU A 266 13.80 28.38 3.74
C GLU A 266 14.85 29.03 4.66
N ASP A 267 15.35 28.28 5.64
CA ASP A 267 16.37 28.75 6.60
C ASP A 267 17.69 29.11 5.88
N TRP A 268 18.10 28.27 4.93
CA TRP A 268 19.27 28.52 4.12
C TRP A 268 19.15 29.78 3.27
N LEU A 269 17.99 29.97 2.61
CA LEU A 269 17.73 31.13 1.79
C LEU A 269 17.63 32.44 2.61
N ALA A 270 16.95 32.37 3.77
CA ALA A 270 16.68 33.56 4.59
C ALA A 270 17.89 34.01 5.43
N HIS A 271 18.67 33.07 5.95
CA HIS A 271 19.72 33.36 6.95
C HIS A 271 21.11 32.92 6.52
N GLY A 272 21.27 32.21 5.40
CA GLY A 272 22.57 31.62 4.99
C GLY A 272 23.09 30.57 5.96
N SER A 273 22.23 30.08 6.87
CA SER A 273 22.61 29.04 7.86
C SER A 273 22.23 27.65 7.36
N PHE A 274 23.07 26.67 7.69
CA PHE A 274 22.82 25.24 7.45
C PHE A 274 22.73 24.45 8.76
N ASP A 275 22.61 25.10 9.91
CA ASP A 275 22.53 24.45 11.22
C ASP A 275 21.29 23.57 11.37
N SER A 276 20.15 23.98 10.79
CA SER A 276 18.92 23.17 10.77
C SER A 276 19.11 21.88 9.97
N LEU A 277 19.85 21.94 8.85
CA LEU A 277 20.20 20.77 8.04
C LEU A 277 21.06 19.78 8.88
N MET A 278 22.10 20.25 9.53
CA MET A 278 23.03 19.41 10.30
C MET A 278 22.36 18.67 11.47
N LYS A 279 21.32 19.26 12.05
CA LYS A 279 20.57 18.65 13.16
C LYS A 279 19.77 17.42 12.78
N ILE A 280 19.35 17.30 11.53
CA ILE A 280 18.45 16.22 11.05
C ILE A 280 19.12 15.30 10.01
N THR A 281 20.37 15.58 9.62
CA THR A 281 21.07 14.80 8.62
C THR A 281 21.45 13.42 9.16
N VAL A 282 21.07 12.36 8.46
CA VAL A 282 21.59 11.01 8.67
C VAL A 282 23.06 10.98 8.23
N PRO A 283 23.99 10.46 9.04
CA PRO A 283 25.41 10.41 8.66
C PRO A 283 25.63 9.70 7.32
N TYR A 284 26.46 10.28 6.46
CA TYR A 284 26.74 9.74 5.12
C TYR A 284 27.17 8.26 5.16
N ALA A 285 28.08 7.93 6.08
CA ALA A 285 28.59 6.56 6.22
C ALA A 285 27.49 5.55 6.62
N GLU A 286 26.54 5.99 7.44
CA GLU A 286 25.41 5.16 7.86
C GLU A 286 24.44 4.90 6.69
N LEU A 287 24.04 5.94 5.97
CA LEU A 287 23.17 5.79 4.80
C LEU A 287 23.85 4.95 3.72
N ASN A 288 25.14 5.19 3.45
CA ASN A 288 25.89 4.43 2.47
C ASN A 288 26.02 2.95 2.86
N ARG A 289 26.29 2.64 4.14
CA ARG A 289 26.29 1.26 4.67
C ARG A 289 24.94 0.58 4.49
N MET A 290 23.86 1.30 4.77
CA MET A 290 22.49 0.80 4.59
C MET A 290 22.21 0.44 3.13
N MET A 291 22.64 1.28 2.19
CA MET A 291 22.42 1.08 0.76
C MET A 291 23.35 0.05 0.12
N ALA A 292 24.53 -0.20 0.72
CA ALA A 292 25.51 -1.19 0.24
C ALA A 292 25.10 -2.64 0.51
N ARG A 293 24.07 -2.90 1.31
CA ARG A 293 23.57 -4.27 1.56
C ARG A 293 23.14 -4.94 0.24
N PRO A 294 23.42 -6.25 0.07
CA PRO A 294 22.98 -6.98 -1.11
C PRO A 294 21.47 -6.80 -1.35
N ARG A 295 21.10 -6.60 -2.59
CA ARG A 295 19.70 -6.57 -3.03
C ARG A 295 19.12 -7.99 -2.92
N SER A 296 17.87 -8.09 -2.51
CA SER A 296 17.14 -9.37 -2.37
C SER A 296 16.67 -9.90 -3.72
#